data_886abb38edc8a175061d143e92d132c9
#
_entry.id   886abb38edc8a175061d143e92d132c9
#
_cell.length_a   1.000
_cell.length_b   1.000
_cell.length_c   1.000
_cell.angle_alpha   90.00
_cell.angle_beta   90.00
_cell.angle_gamma   90.00
#
_symmetry.space_group_name_H-M   'P 1'
#
loop_
_entity.id
_entity.type
_entity.pdbx_description
1 polymer ?
#
loop_
_entity_poly.entity_id
_entity_poly.type
_entity_poly.pdbx_seq_one_letter_code
_entity_poly.pdbx_strand_id
1 'polypeptide(L)'
;ATELEGAWVSSCYSKWSSYWIKTWTFTGSDLVVKWNEYSDSSCATDYVIWTDTYSSFSIGNEATLDNGSTGRKFTTKVVSFVGSMQTAAAVTEYNNISFCGYSDWALNTTKDYTGETCGSTDYAAANTNIYGVYLLEGSSLLISDVSSLSSPYQDNVSSVDSMVLTK
;
A
#
# COMPACT_ATOMS: atom_id res chain seq x y z
N ALA A 1 -15.36 15.09 -2.00
CA ALA A 1 -15.59 13.66 -2.19
C ALA A 1 -15.20 13.29 -3.61
N THR A 2 -14.47 12.24 -3.76
CA THR A 2 -14.07 11.70 -5.06
C THR A 2 -14.92 10.48 -5.38
N GLU A 3 -14.92 10.03 -6.63
CA GLU A 3 -15.52 8.76 -7.04
C GLU A 3 -14.92 7.55 -6.31
N LEU A 4 -13.74 7.72 -5.71
CA LEU A 4 -13.02 6.71 -4.95
C LEU A 4 -13.40 6.66 -3.46
N GLU A 5 -14.19 7.61 -2.94
CA GLU A 5 -14.53 7.71 -1.51
C GLU A 5 -15.00 6.39 -0.90
N GLY A 6 -14.43 6.01 0.24
CA GLY A 6 -14.71 4.77 0.97
C GLY A 6 -13.59 3.73 0.89
N ALA A 7 -13.89 2.51 1.27
CA ALA A 7 -12.93 1.41 1.33
C ALA A 7 -13.04 0.48 0.12
N TRP A 8 -11.90 0.13 -0.44
CA TRP A 8 -11.73 -0.80 -1.56
C TRP A 8 -10.82 -1.94 -1.11
N VAL A 9 -11.26 -3.18 -1.23
CA VAL A 9 -10.63 -4.35 -0.61
C VAL A 9 -10.33 -5.40 -1.66
N SER A 10 -9.13 -6.01 -1.59
CA SER A 10 -8.79 -7.18 -2.40
C SER A 10 -9.40 -8.45 -1.83
N SER A 11 -9.51 -9.50 -2.65
CA SER A 11 -9.63 -10.85 -2.11
C SER A 11 -8.35 -11.27 -1.38
N CYS A 12 -8.41 -12.34 -0.59
CA CYS A 12 -7.23 -13.01 -0.05
C CYS A 12 -6.38 -13.57 -1.20
N TYR A 13 -5.09 -13.24 -1.24
CA TYR A 13 -4.17 -13.70 -2.28
C TYR A 13 -2.82 -14.11 -1.69
N SER A 14 -2.10 -14.99 -2.37
CA SER A 14 -0.75 -15.42 -1.99
C SER A 14 0.31 -14.58 -2.66
N LYS A 15 1.30 -14.11 -1.90
CA LYS A 15 2.49 -13.40 -2.37
C LYS A 15 3.64 -13.59 -1.37
N TRP A 16 4.87 -13.77 -1.85
CA TRP A 16 6.07 -13.91 -1.01
C TRP A 16 5.96 -14.97 0.09
N SER A 17 5.34 -16.12 -0.22
CA SER A 17 5.10 -17.22 0.72
C SER A 17 4.16 -16.90 1.89
N SER A 18 3.46 -15.78 1.85
CA SER A 18 2.43 -15.38 2.80
C SER A 18 1.10 -15.14 2.08
N TYR A 19 0.06 -14.83 2.86
CA TYR A 19 -1.27 -14.51 2.35
C TYR A 19 -1.62 -13.08 2.74
N TRP A 20 -2.37 -12.39 1.90
CA TRP A 20 -2.56 -10.94 2.01
C TRP A 20 -3.98 -10.52 1.68
N ILE A 21 -4.44 -9.49 2.39
CA ILE A 21 -5.56 -8.63 1.98
C ILE A 21 -5.05 -7.20 1.96
N LYS A 22 -5.27 -6.51 0.85
CA LYS A 22 -4.95 -5.10 0.68
C LYS A 22 -6.22 -4.28 0.72
N THR A 23 -6.21 -3.21 1.51
CA THR A 23 -7.35 -2.29 1.64
C THR A 23 -6.89 -0.87 1.36
N TRP A 24 -7.58 -0.19 0.44
CA TRP A 24 -7.40 1.23 0.15
C TRP A 24 -8.61 1.99 0.71
N THR A 25 -8.38 2.94 1.59
CA THR A 25 -9.45 3.76 2.17
C THR A 25 -9.23 5.22 1.83
N PHE A 26 -10.16 5.80 1.10
CA PHE A 26 -10.16 7.21 0.72
C PHE A 26 -11.17 7.97 1.59
N THR A 27 -10.72 9.06 2.20
CA THR A 27 -11.56 9.95 3.04
C THR A 27 -11.19 11.40 2.73
N GLY A 28 -12.00 12.06 1.90
CA GLY A 28 -11.69 13.41 1.41
C GLY A 28 -10.38 13.44 0.61
N SER A 29 -9.35 14.07 1.16
CA SER A 29 -8.01 14.13 0.59
C SER A 29 -7.00 13.18 1.26
N ASP A 30 -7.45 12.35 2.18
CA ASP A 30 -6.60 11.39 2.87
C ASP A 30 -6.76 10.00 2.25
N LEU A 31 -5.66 9.27 2.20
CA LEU A 31 -5.60 7.90 1.74
C LEU A 31 -4.85 7.06 2.75
N VAL A 32 -5.45 5.94 3.16
CA VAL A 32 -4.81 4.91 3.97
C VAL A 32 -4.80 3.61 3.20
N VAL A 33 -3.63 3.01 3.05
CA VAL A 33 -3.46 1.69 2.45
C VAL A 33 -3.01 0.73 3.53
N LYS A 34 -3.79 -0.31 3.79
CA LYS A 34 -3.43 -1.39 4.70
C LYS A 34 -3.07 -2.64 3.92
N TRP A 35 -1.99 -3.28 4.33
CA TRP A 35 -1.54 -4.57 3.86
C TRP A 35 -1.58 -5.52 5.05
N ASN A 36 -2.65 -6.27 5.17
CA ASN A 36 -2.74 -7.30 6.20
C ASN A 36 -2.08 -8.57 5.69
N GLU A 37 -1.00 -8.97 6.34
CA GLU A 37 -0.34 -10.25 6.15
C GLU A 37 -0.95 -11.30 7.06
N TYR A 38 -1.16 -12.50 6.52
CA TYR A 38 -1.78 -13.62 7.22
C TYR A 38 -0.87 -14.84 7.16
N SER A 39 -0.91 -15.64 8.22
CA SER A 39 -0.17 -16.90 8.30
C SER A 39 -0.89 -18.08 7.64
N ASP A 40 -2.16 -17.90 7.22
CA ASP A 40 -2.98 -18.97 6.65
C ASP A 40 -3.68 -18.56 5.36
N SER A 41 -4.01 -19.56 4.53
CA SER A 41 -4.59 -19.36 3.19
C SER A 41 -6.04 -18.85 3.18
N SER A 42 -6.69 -18.83 4.32
CA SER A 42 -8.03 -18.28 4.48
C SER A 42 -8.01 -16.80 4.88
N CYS A 43 -6.82 -16.21 5.12
CA CYS A 43 -6.63 -14.86 5.63
C CYS A 43 -7.42 -14.59 6.93
N ALA A 44 -7.37 -15.55 7.86
CA ALA A 44 -8.10 -15.48 9.12
C ALA A 44 -7.21 -15.12 10.32
N THR A 45 -5.90 -15.42 10.24
CA THR A 45 -4.96 -15.21 11.35
C THR A 45 -3.97 -14.11 10.98
N ASP A 46 -4.17 -12.91 11.50
CA ASP A 46 -3.27 -11.77 11.30
C ASP A 46 -1.85 -12.12 11.75
N TYR A 47 -0.86 -11.84 10.90
CA TYR A 47 0.56 -12.01 11.14
C TYR A 47 1.27 -10.68 11.32
N VAL A 48 1.11 -9.78 10.34
CA VAL A 48 1.59 -8.39 10.40
C VAL A 48 0.56 -7.47 9.77
N ILE A 49 0.43 -6.26 10.29
CA ILE A 49 -0.36 -5.18 9.67
C ILE A 49 0.59 -4.06 9.28
N TRP A 50 0.68 -3.79 7.98
CA TRP A 50 1.38 -2.65 7.41
C TRP A 50 0.38 -1.56 7.07
N THR A 51 0.66 -0.33 7.46
CA THR A 51 -0.24 0.80 7.21
C THR A 51 0.53 1.95 6.60
N ASP A 52 0.16 2.30 5.38
CA ASP A 52 0.72 3.42 4.62
C ASP A 52 -0.31 4.55 4.66
N THR A 53 0.10 5.70 5.14
CA THR A 53 -0.77 6.88 5.26
C THR A 53 -0.30 7.97 4.32
N TYR A 54 -1.24 8.53 3.58
CA TYR A 54 -1.02 9.60 2.63
C TYR A 54 -2.02 10.73 2.82
N SER A 55 -1.64 11.93 2.40
CA SER A 55 -2.47 13.13 2.42
C SER A 55 -2.46 13.85 1.07
N SER A 56 -3.29 14.86 0.94
CA SER A 56 -3.34 15.69 -0.27
C SER A 56 -3.61 14.89 -1.55
N PHE A 57 -4.40 13.81 -1.41
CA PHE A 57 -4.83 13.02 -2.56
C PHE A 57 -5.65 13.89 -3.52
N SER A 58 -5.24 13.93 -4.77
CA SER A 58 -5.94 14.68 -5.82
C SER A 58 -5.97 13.88 -7.13
N ILE A 59 -7.12 13.93 -7.79
CA ILE A 59 -7.34 13.29 -9.08
C ILE A 59 -6.96 14.30 -10.18
N GLY A 60 -6.12 13.85 -11.10
CA GLY A 60 -5.67 14.60 -12.26
C GLY A 60 -6.43 14.25 -13.55
N ASN A 61 -5.77 14.49 -14.66
CA ASN A 61 -6.31 14.26 -15.99
C ASN A 61 -6.41 12.77 -16.32
N GLU A 62 -7.21 12.45 -17.33
CA GLU A 62 -7.23 11.14 -17.97
C GLU A 62 -5.85 10.80 -18.56
N ALA A 63 -5.55 9.52 -18.57
CA ALA A 63 -4.34 8.97 -19.14
C ALA A 63 -4.64 7.66 -19.88
N THR A 64 -4.02 7.48 -21.02
CA THR A 64 -4.02 6.18 -21.69
C THR A 64 -3.05 5.27 -20.97
N LEU A 65 -3.53 4.12 -20.50
CA LEU A 65 -2.72 3.10 -19.84
C LEU A 65 -2.03 2.20 -20.88
N ASP A 66 -1.02 1.45 -20.44
CA ASP A 66 -0.22 0.58 -21.31
C ASP A 66 -1.06 -0.50 -22.02
N ASN A 67 -2.17 -0.90 -21.42
CA ASN A 67 -3.14 -1.84 -22.00
C ASN A 67 -4.14 -1.19 -22.98
N GLY A 68 -4.02 0.11 -23.25
CA GLY A 68 -4.92 0.88 -24.11
C GLY A 68 -6.19 1.39 -23.43
N SER A 69 -6.44 1.05 -22.16
CA SER A 69 -7.58 1.56 -21.41
C SER A 69 -7.38 3.05 -21.05
N THR A 70 -8.47 3.75 -20.78
CA THR A 70 -8.43 5.12 -20.26
C THR A 70 -8.60 5.09 -18.75
N GLY A 71 -7.55 5.45 -18.03
CA GLY A 71 -7.55 5.64 -16.58
C GLY A 71 -7.44 7.11 -16.20
N ARG A 72 -7.21 7.38 -14.93
CA ARG A 72 -6.97 8.74 -14.41
C ARG A 72 -5.69 8.79 -13.60
N LYS A 73 -4.95 9.87 -13.75
CA LYS A 73 -3.79 10.18 -12.91
C LYS A 73 -4.24 10.61 -11.52
N PHE A 74 -3.40 10.37 -10.53
CA PHE A 74 -3.54 10.97 -9.20
C PHE A 74 -2.18 11.37 -8.64
N THR A 75 -2.22 12.27 -7.66
CA THR A 75 -1.07 12.63 -6.84
C THR A 75 -1.45 12.53 -5.37
N THR A 76 -0.48 12.20 -4.53
CA THR A 76 -0.65 12.17 -3.08
C THR A 76 0.69 12.44 -2.40
N LYS A 77 0.70 12.69 -1.10
CA LYS A 77 1.92 12.89 -0.31
C LYS A 77 2.04 11.86 0.78
N VAL A 78 3.22 11.31 0.95
CA VAL A 78 3.54 10.41 2.06
C VAL A 78 3.37 11.14 3.39
N VAL A 79 2.66 10.52 4.31
CA VAL A 79 2.61 10.91 5.73
C VAL A 79 3.47 9.95 6.54
N SER A 80 3.18 8.64 6.50
CA SER A 80 3.93 7.64 7.25
C SER A 80 3.76 6.23 6.68
N PHE A 81 4.77 5.41 6.95
CA PHE A 81 4.76 3.96 6.76
C PHE A 81 4.99 3.31 8.13
N VAL A 82 4.03 2.52 8.60
CA VAL A 82 4.11 1.88 9.92
C VAL A 82 3.79 0.40 9.85
N GLY A 83 4.44 -0.38 10.69
CA GLY A 83 4.21 -1.82 10.82
C GLY A 83 3.84 -2.21 12.25
N SER A 84 3.02 -3.24 12.40
CA SER A 84 2.63 -3.80 13.70
C SER A 84 2.61 -5.32 13.62
N MET A 85 3.48 -5.96 14.41
CA MET A 85 3.56 -7.42 14.51
C MET A 85 2.38 -7.94 15.35
N GLN A 86 1.62 -8.89 14.81
CA GLN A 86 0.40 -9.41 15.47
C GLN A 86 0.63 -10.73 16.17
N THR A 87 1.79 -11.38 15.96
CA THR A 87 2.16 -12.64 16.58
C THR A 87 3.59 -12.62 17.11
N ALA A 88 3.88 -13.46 18.11
CA ALA A 88 5.25 -13.63 18.61
C ALA A 88 6.20 -14.21 17.52
N ALA A 89 5.67 -15.00 16.60
CA ALA A 89 6.43 -15.54 15.47
C ALA A 89 6.87 -14.40 14.53
N ALA A 90 5.98 -13.46 14.19
CA ALA A 90 6.32 -12.28 13.41
C ALA A 90 7.39 -11.42 14.10
N VAL A 91 7.24 -11.17 15.41
CA VAL A 91 8.26 -10.45 16.19
C VAL A 91 9.63 -11.10 16.06
N THR A 92 9.70 -12.42 16.21
CA THR A 92 10.96 -13.16 16.11
C THR A 92 11.55 -13.08 14.71
N GLU A 93 10.74 -13.29 13.67
CA GLU A 93 11.17 -13.25 12.27
C GLU A 93 11.74 -11.88 11.89
N TYR A 94 10.98 -10.81 12.12
CA TYR A 94 11.37 -9.45 11.70
C TYR A 94 12.54 -8.89 12.51
N ASN A 95 12.71 -9.29 13.79
CA ASN A 95 13.90 -8.96 14.57
C ASN A 95 15.14 -9.72 14.08
N ASN A 96 15.00 -11.01 13.73
CA ASN A 96 16.13 -11.81 13.24
C ASN A 96 16.74 -11.27 11.95
N ILE A 97 15.91 -10.73 11.05
CA ILE A 97 16.37 -10.12 9.80
C ILE A 97 16.70 -8.64 9.94
N SER A 98 16.54 -8.04 11.11
CA SER A 98 16.69 -6.60 11.38
C SER A 98 15.94 -5.76 10.34
N PHE A 99 14.67 -6.07 10.12
CA PHE A 99 13.86 -5.45 9.07
C PHE A 99 13.80 -3.94 9.24
N CYS A 100 14.06 -3.16 8.17
CA CYS A 100 14.24 -1.71 8.18
C CYS A 100 15.33 -1.23 9.16
N GLY A 101 16.33 -2.04 9.45
CA GLY A 101 17.38 -1.72 10.41
C GLY A 101 16.97 -1.87 11.89
N TYR A 102 15.75 -2.34 12.17
CA TYR A 102 15.23 -2.51 13.52
C TYR A 102 15.34 -3.98 13.99
N SER A 103 15.84 -4.17 15.21
CA SER A 103 15.88 -5.48 15.89
C SER A 103 15.04 -5.49 17.19
N ASP A 104 14.16 -4.52 17.35
CA ASP A 104 13.34 -4.27 18.54
C ASP A 104 11.84 -4.17 18.19
N TRP A 105 11.40 -4.90 17.16
CA TRP A 105 9.97 -5.08 16.88
C TRP A 105 9.29 -5.74 18.08
N ALA A 106 8.11 -5.25 18.46
CA ALA A 106 7.36 -5.76 19.60
C ALA A 106 5.92 -6.07 19.24
N LEU A 107 5.34 -7.04 19.94
CA LEU A 107 3.97 -7.51 19.73
C LEU A 107 2.97 -6.37 19.92
N ASN A 108 2.05 -6.21 18.97
CA ASN A 108 0.98 -5.20 18.98
C ASN A 108 1.47 -3.75 19.18
N THR A 109 2.73 -3.51 18.83
CA THR A 109 3.34 -2.18 18.91
C THR A 109 3.61 -1.68 17.51
N THR A 110 3.14 -0.48 17.21
CA THR A 110 3.38 0.17 15.91
C THR A 110 4.79 0.74 15.88
N LYS A 111 5.52 0.46 14.80
CA LYS A 111 6.83 1.04 14.52
C LYS A 111 6.81 1.77 13.19
N ASP A 112 7.30 3.00 13.19
CA ASP A 112 7.44 3.85 12.00
C ASP A 112 8.75 3.53 11.28
N TYR A 113 8.68 3.29 9.96
CA TYR A 113 9.83 3.06 9.09
C TYR A 113 9.82 4.00 7.87
N THR A 114 9.17 5.16 8.00
CA THR A 114 9.07 6.17 6.94
C THR A 114 10.46 6.70 6.56
N GLY A 115 10.81 6.61 5.28
CA GLY A 115 12.12 7.04 4.78
C GLY A 115 13.25 6.03 4.98
N GLU A 116 12.96 4.85 5.51
CA GLU A 116 13.96 3.80 5.75
C GLU A 116 14.12 2.86 4.56
N THR A 117 15.26 2.20 4.47
CA THR A 117 15.50 1.09 3.54
C THR A 117 15.17 -0.22 4.23
N CYS A 118 14.21 -0.96 3.69
CA CYS A 118 13.76 -2.24 4.22
C CYS A 118 14.10 -3.37 3.24
N GLY A 119 15.16 -4.09 3.52
CA GLY A 119 15.70 -5.07 2.57
C GLY A 119 16.21 -4.39 1.31
N SER A 120 15.58 -4.67 0.16
CA SER A 120 15.90 -4.06 -1.13
C SER A 120 14.95 -2.91 -1.51
N THR A 121 14.04 -2.52 -0.62
CA THR A 121 13.04 -1.49 -0.87
C THR A 121 13.36 -0.22 -0.11
N ASP A 122 13.50 0.89 -0.83
CA ASP A 122 13.61 2.22 -0.23
C ASP A 122 12.21 2.82 -0.09
N TYR A 123 11.81 3.12 1.14
CA TYR A 123 10.55 3.79 1.42
C TYR A 123 10.69 5.30 1.36
N ALA A 124 9.70 5.97 0.81
CA ALA A 124 9.73 7.41 0.66
C ALA A 124 9.71 8.13 2.02
N ALA A 125 10.45 9.23 2.11
CA ALA A 125 10.36 10.11 3.26
C ALA A 125 9.00 10.83 3.34
N ALA A 126 8.62 11.25 4.53
CA ALA A 126 7.42 12.06 4.72
C ALA A 126 7.43 13.31 3.83
N ASN A 127 6.26 13.74 3.38
CA ASN A 127 6.04 14.85 2.43
C ASN A 127 6.53 14.59 0.99
N THR A 128 7.03 13.41 0.66
CA THR A 128 7.35 13.05 -0.73
C THR A 128 6.07 12.96 -1.56
N ASN A 129 6.08 13.59 -2.74
CA ASN A 129 4.98 13.44 -3.69
C ASN A 129 5.05 12.06 -4.36
N ILE A 130 3.90 11.41 -4.42
CA ILE A 130 3.68 10.15 -5.12
C ILE A 130 2.71 10.37 -6.25
N TYR A 131 3.00 9.79 -7.39
CA TYR A 131 2.18 9.86 -8.59
C TYR A 131 1.68 8.47 -8.94
N GLY A 132 0.47 8.37 -9.42
CA GLY A 132 -0.08 7.10 -9.84
C GLY A 132 -1.20 7.26 -10.85
N VAL A 133 -1.74 6.12 -11.26
CA VAL A 133 -2.91 6.02 -12.12
C VAL A 133 -3.88 5.00 -11.54
N TYR A 134 -5.15 5.19 -11.83
CA TYR A 134 -6.19 4.21 -11.51
C TYR A 134 -7.16 4.04 -12.66
N LEU A 135 -7.82 2.91 -12.68
CA LEU A 135 -8.92 2.56 -13.57
C LEU A 135 -10.09 2.10 -12.72
N LEU A 136 -11.23 2.77 -12.90
CA LEU A 136 -12.47 2.42 -12.20
C LEU A 136 -13.44 1.80 -13.22
N GLU A 137 -13.83 0.56 -12.99
CA GLU A 137 -14.78 -0.19 -13.83
C GLU A 137 -15.95 -0.68 -12.98
N GLY A 138 -17.03 0.09 -12.95
CA GLY A 138 -18.18 -0.21 -12.10
C GLY A 138 -17.80 -0.19 -10.60
N SER A 139 -17.90 -1.34 -9.95
CA SER A 139 -17.50 -1.53 -8.54
C SER A 139 -16.08 -2.07 -8.37
N SER A 140 -15.28 -2.10 -9.42
CA SER A 140 -13.90 -2.62 -9.41
C SER A 140 -12.90 -1.47 -9.59
N LEU A 141 -11.87 -1.46 -8.79
CA LEU A 141 -10.77 -0.50 -8.84
C LEU A 141 -9.45 -1.24 -9.11
N LEU A 142 -8.74 -0.80 -10.14
CA LEU A 142 -7.33 -1.13 -10.35
C LEU A 142 -6.53 0.15 -10.15
N ILE A 143 -5.46 0.08 -9.38
CA ILE A 143 -4.65 1.26 -9.01
C ILE A 143 -3.18 0.89 -8.95
N SER A 144 -2.31 1.82 -9.38
CA SER A 144 -0.86 1.61 -9.29
C SER A 144 -0.39 1.58 -7.83
N ASP A 145 0.66 0.82 -7.56
CA ASP A 145 1.29 0.80 -6.24
C ASP A 145 1.94 2.15 -5.93
N VAL A 146 1.84 2.58 -4.67
CA VAL A 146 2.37 3.86 -4.17
C VAL A 146 3.36 3.70 -3.02
N SER A 147 3.66 2.47 -2.59
CA SER A 147 4.41 2.21 -1.37
C SER A 147 5.93 2.31 -1.51
N SER A 148 6.48 2.16 -2.72
CA SER A 148 7.94 2.13 -2.91
C SER A 148 8.47 3.26 -3.81
N LEU A 149 9.74 3.60 -3.61
CA LEU A 149 10.44 4.61 -4.39
C LEU A 149 10.80 4.18 -5.82
N SER A 150 10.65 2.92 -6.18
CA SER A 150 11.17 2.38 -7.42
C SER A 150 10.50 2.93 -8.69
N SER A 151 9.35 3.59 -8.58
CA SER A 151 8.67 4.18 -9.73
C SER A 151 7.72 5.35 -9.44
N PRO A 152 7.44 5.74 -8.21
CA PRO A 152 6.28 6.57 -7.90
C PRO A 152 6.49 8.06 -8.08
N TYR A 153 7.72 8.51 -8.32
CA TYR A 153 7.98 9.95 -8.42
C TYR A 153 7.77 10.52 -9.81
N GLN A 154 7.48 9.69 -10.76
CA GLN A 154 7.44 10.12 -12.14
C GLN A 154 5.99 10.34 -12.53
N ASP A 155 5.70 11.53 -12.97
CA ASP A 155 4.40 11.91 -13.54
C ASP A 155 4.03 11.11 -14.82
N ASN A 156 4.80 10.08 -15.16
CA ASN A 156 4.61 9.22 -16.33
C ASN A 156 4.17 7.79 -15.99
N VAL A 157 3.64 7.55 -14.79
CA VAL A 157 3.05 6.24 -14.44
C VAL A 157 1.90 5.94 -15.39
N SER A 158 1.97 4.81 -16.09
CA SER A 158 1.02 4.41 -17.13
C SER A 158 0.40 3.03 -16.91
N SER A 159 0.78 2.33 -15.83
CA SER A 159 0.25 1.00 -15.51
C SER A 159 -0.39 0.94 -14.15
N VAL A 160 -1.46 0.16 -14.04
CA VAL A 160 -2.11 -0.19 -12.77
C VAL A 160 -1.66 -1.57 -12.31
N ASP A 161 -1.77 -1.85 -11.01
CA ASP A 161 -1.59 -3.20 -10.48
C ASP A 161 -2.71 -4.10 -11.06
N SER A 162 -2.39 -5.36 -11.32
CA SER A 162 -3.37 -6.36 -11.79
C SER A 162 -4.37 -6.79 -10.71
N MET A 163 -4.13 -6.37 -9.45
CA MET A 163 -5.02 -6.67 -8.34
C MET A 163 -6.31 -5.88 -8.44
N VAL A 164 -7.43 -6.58 -8.48
CA VAL A 164 -8.76 -5.98 -8.47
C VAL A 164 -9.20 -5.75 -7.03
N LEU A 165 -9.54 -4.49 -6.72
CA LEU A 165 -10.16 -4.08 -5.46
C LEU A 165 -11.66 -3.87 -5.69
N THR A 166 -12.47 -4.24 -4.71
CA THR A 166 -13.93 -4.04 -4.76
C THR A 166 -14.41 -3.27 -3.54
N LYS A 167 -15.52 -2.56 -3.71
CA LYS A 167 -16.14 -1.73 -2.68
C LYS A 167 -17.15 -2.51 -1.85
#